data_567daa6ca081b418d55d6848d33598b2
#
_entry.id   567daa6ca081b418d55d6848d33598b2
#
_cell.length_a   1.000
_cell.length_b   1.000
_cell.length_c   1.000
_cell.angle_alpha   90.00
_cell.angle_beta   90.00
_cell.angle_gamma   90.00
#
_symmetry.space_group_name_H-M   'P 1'
#
loop_
_entity.id
_entity.type
_entity.pdbx_description
1 polymer ?
#
loop_
_entity_poly.entity_id
_entity_poly.type
_entity_poly.pdbx_seq_one_letter_code
_entity_poly.pdbx_strand_id
1 'polypeptide(L)'
;MPRRIDFGYNPPTGTRQIEQFDPRTFVRDLGDVLDIASQSFSSLWFSDHLMTVEPFRMECWTELTWAAARYPGPMLGTIVMANNYRPPAMMAKMAASLQAFSRGRLILGYGAG
;
A
#
# COMPACT_ATOMS: atom_id res chain seq x y z
N MET A 1 17.46 -12.37 24.82
CA MET A 1 16.05 -12.50 24.43
C MET A 1 15.97 -12.98 23.00
N PRO A 2 15.11 -13.92 22.67
CA PRO A 2 14.91 -14.30 21.28
C PRO A 2 14.41 -13.06 20.51
N ARG A 3 15.02 -12.79 19.33
CA ARG A 3 14.54 -11.73 18.44
C ARG A 3 13.17 -12.11 17.92
N ARG A 4 12.18 -11.28 18.16
CA ARG A 4 10.85 -11.43 17.56
C ARG A 4 10.98 -11.14 16.07
N ILE A 5 10.48 -12.05 15.24
CA ILE A 5 10.36 -11.83 13.80
C ILE A 5 8.97 -11.26 13.54
N ASP A 6 8.92 -10.11 12.90
CA ASP A 6 7.69 -9.48 12.47
C ASP A 6 7.47 -9.75 10.98
N PHE A 7 6.22 -10.06 10.61
CA PHE A 7 5.86 -10.36 9.23
C PHE A 7 5.02 -9.22 8.66
N GLY A 8 5.27 -8.89 7.39
CA GLY A 8 4.48 -7.98 6.60
C GLY A 8 3.62 -8.72 5.58
N TYR A 9 2.51 -8.11 5.19
CA TYR A 9 1.61 -8.61 4.16
C TYR A 9 1.55 -7.64 2.99
N ASN A 10 1.71 -8.15 1.77
CA ASN A 10 1.52 -7.39 0.53
C ASN A 10 0.24 -7.89 -0.15
N PRO A 11 -0.87 -7.12 -0.10
CA PRO A 11 -2.11 -7.52 -0.75
C PRO A 11 -2.01 -7.47 -2.27
N PRO A 12 -2.88 -8.18 -2.98
CA PRO A 12 -3.03 -8.00 -4.41
C PRO A 12 -3.56 -6.58 -4.70
N THR A 13 -2.82 -5.81 -5.48
CA THR A 13 -3.13 -4.41 -5.82
C THR A 13 -3.85 -4.27 -7.17
N GLY A 14 -4.23 -5.35 -7.80
CA GLY A 14 -4.88 -5.38 -9.10
C GLY A 14 -5.46 -6.72 -9.46
N THR A 15 -6.02 -6.82 -10.67
CA THR A 15 -6.59 -8.05 -11.22
C THR A 15 -5.99 -8.40 -12.58
N ARG A 16 -5.92 -9.69 -12.90
CA ARG A 16 -5.46 -10.21 -14.19
C ARG A 16 -6.55 -10.25 -15.26
N GLN A 17 -7.81 -10.04 -14.89
CA GLN A 17 -8.95 -10.16 -15.80
C GLN A 17 -9.69 -8.84 -15.94
N ILE A 18 -9.42 -8.09 -17.03
CA ILE A 18 -10.11 -6.81 -17.33
C ILE A 18 -11.60 -6.99 -17.52
N GLU A 19 -12.00 -8.04 -18.23
CA GLU A 19 -13.39 -8.22 -18.69
C GLU A 19 -14.38 -8.39 -17.52
N GLN A 20 -13.87 -8.70 -16.32
CA GLN A 20 -14.66 -8.91 -15.11
C GLN A 20 -14.34 -7.94 -14.00
N PHE A 21 -13.55 -6.88 -14.27
CA PHE A 21 -13.15 -5.94 -13.24
C PHE A 21 -14.30 -5.00 -12.88
N ASP A 22 -14.81 -5.15 -11.67
CA ASP A 22 -15.66 -4.16 -11.01
C ASP A 22 -14.87 -3.49 -9.86
N PRO A 23 -14.59 -2.17 -9.94
CA PRO A 23 -13.87 -1.46 -8.89
C PRO A 23 -14.49 -1.60 -7.51
N ARG A 24 -15.80 -1.69 -7.43
CA ARG A 24 -16.52 -1.80 -6.16
C ARG A 24 -16.28 -3.15 -5.48
N THR A 25 -16.35 -4.22 -6.28
CA THR A 25 -16.05 -5.57 -5.83
C THR A 25 -14.60 -5.69 -5.40
N PHE A 26 -13.67 -5.14 -6.18
CA PHE A 26 -12.25 -5.15 -5.85
C PHE A 26 -11.96 -4.46 -4.50
N VAL A 27 -12.51 -3.26 -4.29
CA VAL A 27 -12.29 -2.50 -3.03
C VAL A 27 -12.89 -3.24 -1.83
N ARG A 28 -14.05 -3.88 -2.02
CA ARG A 28 -14.65 -4.71 -0.97
C ARG A 28 -13.75 -5.91 -0.63
N ASP A 29 -13.35 -6.67 -1.63
CA ASP A 29 -12.54 -7.89 -1.44
C ASP A 29 -11.16 -7.56 -0.86
N LEU A 30 -10.55 -6.44 -1.28
CA LEU A 30 -9.34 -5.90 -0.67
C LEU A 30 -9.57 -5.55 0.81
N GLY A 31 -10.70 -4.92 1.11
CA GLY A 31 -11.09 -4.61 2.49
C GLY A 31 -11.21 -5.87 3.36
N ASP A 32 -11.89 -6.89 2.87
CA ASP A 32 -12.07 -8.16 3.58
C ASP A 32 -10.74 -8.85 3.88
N VAL A 33 -9.82 -8.85 2.92
CA VAL A 33 -8.46 -9.39 3.12
C VAL A 33 -7.67 -8.57 4.13
N LEU A 34 -7.70 -7.24 4.02
CA LEU A 34 -6.96 -6.36 4.92
C LEU A 34 -7.55 -6.30 6.33
N ASP A 35 -8.85 -6.53 6.49
CA ASP A 35 -9.48 -6.67 7.82
C ASP A 35 -8.88 -7.85 8.61
N ILE A 36 -8.52 -8.94 7.92
CA ILE A 36 -7.81 -10.07 8.51
C ILE A 36 -6.31 -9.78 8.67
N ALA A 37 -5.69 -9.28 7.60
CA ALA A 37 -4.24 -9.06 7.58
C ALA A 37 -3.79 -8.02 8.61
N SER A 38 -4.57 -6.96 8.82
CA SER A 38 -4.26 -5.90 9.80
C SER A 38 -4.22 -6.39 11.25
N GLN A 39 -4.85 -7.51 11.54
CA GLN A 39 -4.84 -8.14 12.87
C GLN A 39 -3.72 -9.18 13.03
N SER A 40 -3.20 -9.70 11.91
CA SER A 40 -2.27 -10.83 11.90
C SER A 40 -0.83 -10.43 11.57
N PHE A 41 -0.65 -9.35 10.83
CA PHE A 41 0.65 -8.88 10.37
C PHE A 41 1.01 -7.53 11.00
N SER A 42 2.30 -7.33 11.24
CA SER A 42 2.82 -6.07 11.84
C SER A 42 2.90 -4.93 10.83
N SER A 43 2.86 -5.23 9.54
CA SER A 43 2.92 -4.23 8.46
C SER A 43 2.14 -4.67 7.21
N LEU A 44 1.61 -3.66 6.50
CA LEU A 44 0.96 -3.81 5.19
C LEU A 44 1.81 -3.11 4.14
N TRP A 45 2.05 -3.75 2.99
CA TRP A 45 2.96 -3.28 1.96
C TRP A 45 2.27 -3.15 0.62
N PHE A 46 2.51 -2.03 -0.08
CA PHE A 46 1.88 -1.71 -1.35
C PHE A 46 2.92 -1.45 -2.43
N SER A 47 2.68 -1.96 -3.64
CA SER A 47 3.60 -1.82 -4.77
C SER A 47 3.15 -0.74 -5.74
N ASP A 48 4.11 0.02 -6.29
CA ASP A 48 3.85 1.19 -7.12
C ASP A 48 4.06 0.88 -8.60
N HIS A 49 2.99 0.45 -9.25
CA HIS A 49 2.97 0.20 -10.69
C HIS A 49 1.80 0.95 -11.32
N LEU A 50 2.08 1.86 -12.28
CA LEU A 50 1.03 2.56 -13.01
C LEU A 50 0.36 1.67 -14.04
N MET A 51 1.17 0.90 -14.78
CA MET A 51 0.72 -0.03 -15.80
C MET A 51 1.55 -1.31 -15.73
N THR A 52 0.90 -2.43 -15.96
CA THR A 52 1.54 -3.73 -16.12
C THR A 52 0.93 -4.42 -17.32
N VAL A 53 1.44 -5.60 -17.69
CA VAL A 53 0.78 -6.45 -18.68
C VAL A 53 -0.63 -6.85 -18.21
N GLU A 54 -0.86 -6.77 -16.93
CA GLU A 54 -2.16 -6.95 -16.31
C GLU A 54 -2.95 -5.65 -16.35
N PRO A 55 -4.23 -5.70 -16.66
CA PRO A 55 -5.00 -4.56 -17.12
C PRO A 55 -5.34 -3.52 -16.08
N PHE A 56 -5.37 -3.86 -14.83
CA PHE A 56 -5.78 -2.92 -13.78
C PHE A 56 -4.93 -3.02 -12.54
N ARG A 57 -4.51 -1.84 -12.05
CA ARG A 57 -3.89 -1.68 -10.74
C ARG A 57 -4.43 -0.45 -10.04
N MET A 58 -4.59 -0.55 -8.73
CA MET A 58 -4.81 0.63 -7.89
C MET A 58 -3.55 1.47 -7.83
N GLU A 59 -3.72 2.78 -7.77
CA GLU A 59 -2.60 3.70 -7.56
C GLU A 59 -2.08 3.56 -6.13
N CYS A 60 -0.80 3.30 -6.00
CA CYS A 60 -0.17 2.87 -4.76
C CYS A 60 -0.38 3.84 -3.58
N TRP A 61 -0.16 5.14 -3.80
CA TRP A 61 -0.29 6.11 -2.72
C TRP A 61 -1.73 6.29 -2.24
N THR A 62 -2.67 6.23 -3.17
CA THR A 62 -4.11 6.29 -2.88
C THR A 62 -4.53 5.08 -2.04
N GLU A 63 -4.11 3.89 -2.45
CA GLU A 63 -4.39 2.64 -1.74
C GLU A 63 -3.77 2.62 -0.33
N LEU A 64 -2.50 3.04 -0.23
CA LEU A 64 -1.78 3.16 1.04
C LEU A 64 -2.46 4.16 1.99
N THR A 65 -2.91 5.30 1.48
CA THR A 65 -3.57 6.34 2.27
C THR A 65 -4.93 5.86 2.77
N TRP A 66 -5.69 5.19 1.90
CA TRP A 66 -6.95 4.54 2.28
C TRP A 66 -6.75 3.50 3.39
N ALA A 67 -5.74 2.65 3.26
CA ALA A 67 -5.39 1.67 4.29
C ALA A 67 -4.95 2.33 5.60
N ALA A 68 -4.20 3.43 5.53
CA ALA A 68 -3.76 4.18 6.70
C ALA A 68 -4.93 4.73 7.53
N ALA A 69 -5.98 5.19 6.86
CA ALA A 69 -7.18 5.70 7.53
C ALA A 69 -8.05 4.59 8.12
N ARG A 70 -8.10 3.43 7.44
CA ARG A 70 -8.96 2.31 7.83
C ARG A 70 -8.33 1.42 8.92
N TYR A 71 -7.02 1.22 8.88
CA TYR A 71 -6.29 0.29 9.75
C TYR A 71 -5.29 1.01 10.65
N PRO A 72 -5.64 1.33 11.89
CA PRO A 72 -4.77 2.13 12.78
C PRO A 72 -3.61 1.35 13.41
N GLY A 73 -3.59 0.02 13.30
CA GLY A 73 -2.61 -0.84 14.00
C GLY A 73 -1.29 -1.04 13.25
N PRO A 74 -1.29 -1.57 12.01
CA PRO A 74 -0.06 -1.99 11.34
C PRO A 74 0.78 -0.80 10.85
N MET A 75 2.09 -1.03 10.70
CA MET A 75 2.95 -0.18 9.89
C MET A 75 2.51 -0.24 8.42
N LEU A 76 2.79 0.81 7.67
CA LEU A 76 2.36 0.97 6.29
C LEU A 76 3.57 1.21 5.41
N GLY A 77 3.86 0.30 4.51
CA GLY A 77 5.06 0.32 3.69
C GLY A 77 4.76 0.42 2.18
N THR A 78 5.70 1.01 1.47
CA THR A 78 5.76 0.92 0.00
C THR A 78 6.88 -0.02 -0.43
N ILE A 79 6.59 -0.89 -1.42
CA ILE A 79 7.57 -1.88 -1.92
C ILE A 79 7.56 -1.95 -3.45
N VAL A 80 8.21 -0.99 -4.10
CA VAL A 80 8.75 0.26 -3.61
C VAL A 80 8.09 1.42 -4.35
N MET A 81 8.13 2.62 -3.78
CA MET A 81 7.67 3.82 -4.48
C MET A 81 8.61 4.15 -5.65
N ALA A 82 8.08 4.30 -6.84
CA ALA A 82 8.86 4.63 -8.03
C ALA A 82 9.18 6.13 -8.08
N ASN A 83 10.47 6.47 -8.19
CA ASN A 83 10.92 7.86 -8.14
C ASN A 83 10.51 8.70 -9.35
N ASN A 84 10.23 8.05 -10.48
CA ASN A 84 9.90 8.69 -11.75
C ASN A 84 8.41 9.00 -11.94
N TYR A 85 7.54 8.55 -11.04
CA TYR A 85 6.10 8.79 -11.20
C TYR A 85 5.62 10.10 -10.56
N ARG A 86 6.38 10.63 -9.59
CA ARG A 86 5.98 11.84 -8.85
C ARG A 86 7.16 12.79 -8.69
N PRO A 87 6.96 14.10 -8.85
CA PRO A 87 8.00 15.09 -8.56
C PRO A 87 8.54 14.90 -7.13
N PRO A 88 9.87 14.96 -6.91
CA PRO A 88 10.45 14.67 -5.60
C PRO A 88 9.93 15.56 -4.47
N ALA A 89 9.72 16.83 -4.72
CA ALA A 89 9.18 17.76 -3.73
C ALA A 89 7.74 17.39 -3.32
N MET A 90 6.91 16.96 -4.28
CA MET A 90 5.56 16.49 -4.01
C MET A 90 5.61 15.21 -3.20
N MET A 91 6.45 14.26 -3.59
CA MET A 91 6.59 12.98 -2.87
C MET A 91 7.04 13.20 -1.41
N ALA A 92 8.01 14.07 -1.18
CA ALA A 92 8.45 14.43 0.16
C ALA A 92 7.32 15.03 1.01
N LYS A 93 6.52 15.91 0.41
CA LYS A 93 5.36 16.51 1.09
C LYS A 93 4.28 15.49 1.42
N MET A 94 3.98 14.60 0.48
CA MET A 94 3.02 13.50 0.67
C MET A 94 3.47 12.57 1.79
N ALA A 95 4.75 12.17 1.79
CA ALA A 95 5.32 11.30 2.81
C ALA A 95 5.27 11.94 4.21
N ALA A 96 5.68 13.19 4.34
CA ALA A 96 5.60 13.94 5.60
C ALA A 96 4.16 14.04 6.11
N SER A 97 3.20 14.28 5.22
CA SER A 97 1.79 14.37 5.57
C SER A 97 1.24 13.02 6.05
N LEU A 98 1.51 11.95 5.31
CA LEU A 98 1.04 10.62 5.71
C LEU A 98 1.72 10.13 7.00
N GLN A 99 3.00 10.46 7.21
CA GLN A 99 3.68 10.16 8.46
C GLN A 99 2.99 10.83 9.65
N ALA A 100 2.56 12.08 9.50
CA ALA A 100 1.83 12.79 10.53
C ALA A 100 0.42 12.19 10.77
N PHE A 101 -0.37 12.00 9.70
CA PHE A 101 -1.72 11.43 9.81
C PHE A 101 -1.72 10.00 10.34
N SER A 102 -0.75 9.19 9.95
CA SER A 102 -0.61 7.82 10.41
C SER A 102 0.05 7.69 11.81
N ARG A 103 0.45 8.81 12.42
CA ARG A 103 1.15 8.83 13.71
C ARG A 103 2.46 8.04 13.70
N GLY A 104 3.27 8.23 12.67
CA GLY A 104 4.58 7.63 12.57
C GLY A 104 4.62 6.21 12.01
N ARG A 105 3.57 5.74 11.36
CA ARG A 105 3.48 4.35 10.86
C ARG A 105 3.97 4.15 9.42
N LEU A 106 4.39 5.20 8.72
CA LEU A 106 4.87 5.08 7.36
C LEU A 106 6.30 4.51 7.30
N ILE A 107 6.49 3.52 6.43
CA ILE A 107 7.80 3.04 5.98
C ILE A 107 7.90 3.35 4.48
N LEU A 108 8.70 4.36 4.12
CA LEU A 108 8.86 4.75 2.73
C LEU A 108 9.98 3.91 2.07
N GLY A 109 9.60 2.81 1.42
CA GLY A 109 10.48 2.13 0.47
C GLY A 109 10.53 2.92 -0.84
N TYR A 110 11.71 3.33 -1.27
CA TYR A 110 11.89 4.21 -2.43
C TYR A 110 12.86 3.59 -3.43
N GLY A 111 12.43 3.44 -4.67
CA GLY A 111 13.18 2.77 -5.72
C GLY A 111 13.72 3.76 -6.75
N ALA A 112 14.81 3.35 -7.41
CA ALA A 112 15.45 4.16 -8.45
C ALA A 112 14.71 4.16 -9.80
N GLY A 113 13.72 3.31 -9.97
CA GLY A 113 12.95 3.15 -11.20
C GLY A 113 13.42 2.01 -12.06
#